data_138fefd45a50f0a054c435f05eff2fb5
#
_entry.id   138fefd45a50f0a054c435f05eff2fb5
#
_cell.length_a   1.000
_cell.length_b   1.000
_cell.length_c   1.000
_cell.angle_alpha   90.00
_cell.angle_beta   90.00
_cell.angle_gamma   90.00
#
_symmetry.space_group_name_H-M   'P 1'
#
loop_
_entity.id
_entity.type
_entity.pdbx_description
1 polymer ?
#
loop_
_entity_poly.entity_id
_entity_poly.type
_entity_poly.pdbx_seq_one_letter_code
_entity_poly.pdbx_strand_id
1 'polypeptide(L)'
;MSLKDLEFHATNWIPDLPDDINLREATSIACDSKDNIYLFNRGNMPILIFSDAGIFKTGWGREEFVRPHGIFIDNSDNLFLVDDGGHFLKKCDVEGNVLLTIGNPGKEAPWQSGNFFNRPTDVTVDNDNNIYISDGYGNSRIHKFNENGKYLKSWGTPGTENSQFNLPHNICLVEEEFLWVCDRENFRVQVFNLNGKWIKTIPFHRPQTIFNNKGCLKNSLIIGEAGTGSNTQVGVPNIGNCIKIIDYQGNTIHRLGKDVPGEGDSQFISPHGVTSTSKGDIIVAEVSYTAYGSNLNPTKEVVSIRRWKINNYV
;
A
#
# COMPACT_ATOMS: atom_id res chain seq x y z
N MET A 1 -28.16 2.22 0.60
CA MET A 1 -27.60 1.20 -0.31
C MET A 1 -26.62 0.35 0.50
N SER A 2 -26.72 -0.96 0.48
CA SER A 2 -25.76 -1.83 1.15
C SER A 2 -24.46 -1.91 0.34
N LEU A 3 -23.31 -2.08 1.00
CA LEU A 3 -22.04 -2.32 0.29
C LEU A 3 -22.14 -3.50 -0.69
N LYS A 4 -23.00 -4.49 -0.40
CA LYS A 4 -23.22 -5.66 -1.27
C LYS A 4 -23.92 -5.34 -2.59
N ASP A 5 -24.65 -4.22 -2.65
CA ASP A 5 -25.42 -3.80 -3.83
C ASP A 5 -24.61 -2.93 -4.79
N LEU A 6 -23.35 -2.61 -4.43
CA LEU A 6 -22.47 -1.80 -5.26
C LEU A 6 -21.96 -2.63 -6.43
N GLU A 7 -21.92 -2.01 -7.60
CA GLU A 7 -21.30 -2.57 -8.79
C GLU A 7 -20.06 -1.77 -9.15
N PHE A 8 -18.98 -2.45 -9.47
CA PHE A 8 -17.71 -1.86 -9.84
C PHE A 8 -17.36 -2.19 -11.29
N HIS A 9 -16.87 -1.19 -12.01
CA HIS A 9 -16.33 -1.39 -13.35
C HIS A 9 -14.92 -0.82 -13.46
N ALA A 10 -14.05 -1.56 -14.11
CA ALA A 10 -12.70 -1.12 -14.41
C ALA A 10 -12.74 0.01 -15.46
N THR A 11 -11.90 1.02 -15.27
CA THR A 11 -11.73 2.09 -16.24
C THR A 11 -10.26 2.22 -16.62
N ASN A 12 -10.01 2.52 -17.89
CA ASN A 12 -8.67 2.88 -18.33
C ASN A 12 -8.29 4.23 -17.76
N TRP A 13 -7.22 4.24 -17.00
CA TRP A 13 -6.57 5.47 -16.58
C TRP A 13 -5.08 5.36 -16.90
N ILE A 14 -4.71 5.97 -18.01
CA ILE A 14 -3.31 6.11 -18.42
C ILE A 14 -2.97 7.57 -18.16
N PRO A 15 -2.07 7.89 -17.19
CA PRO A 15 -1.66 9.24 -16.93
C PRO A 15 -1.03 9.88 -18.16
N ASP A 16 -1.50 11.07 -18.53
CA ASP A 16 -0.83 11.93 -19.51
C ASP A 16 0.21 12.77 -18.76
N LEU A 17 1.47 12.45 -18.97
CA LEU A 17 2.60 13.02 -18.25
C LEU A 17 3.48 13.85 -19.21
N PRO A 18 4.13 14.91 -18.72
CA PRO A 18 5.19 15.60 -19.48
C PRO A 18 6.28 14.62 -19.96
N ASP A 19 6.86 14.91 -21.12
CA ASP A 19 7.84 14.04 -21.79
C ASP A 19 9.09 13.73 -20.94
N ASP A 20 9.42 14.61 -19.99
CA ASP A 20 10.57 14.43 -19.09
C ASP A 20 10.23 13.62 -17.82
N ILE A 21 8.97 13.21 -17.64
CA ILE A 21 8.52 12.41 -16.49
C ILE A 21 8.27 10.96 -16.91
N ASN A 22 8.99 10.06 -16.25
CA ASN A 22 8.84 8.62 -16.44
C ASN A 22 8.14 7.99 -15.24
N LEU A 23 6.96 7.41 -15.48
CA LEU A 23 6.29 6.51 -14.54
C LEU A 23 6.75 5.08 -14.81
N ARG A 24 7.64 4.56 -13.97
CA ARG A 24 8.14 3.20 -14.19
C ARG A 24 7.22 2.14 -13.58
N GLU A 25 7.04 2.17 -12.27
CA GLU A 25 6.06 1.32 -11.57
C GLU A 25 5.56 2.05 -10.33
N ALA A 26 4.27 2.02 -10.14
CA ALA A 26 3.61 2.58 -8.99
C ALA A 26 3.73 1.62 -7.80
N THR A 27 4.32 2.06 -6.70
CA THR A 27 4.45 1.22 -5.51
C THR A 27 3.34 1.43 -4.53
N SER A 28 2.90 2.68 -4.36
CA SER A 28 1.82 2.99 -3.45
C SER A 28 1.07 4.24 -3.90
N ILE A 29 -0.11 4.45 -3.34
CA ILE A 29 -1.03 5.50 -3.73
C ILE A 29 -1.86 5.95 -2.55
N ALA A 30 -2.13 7.25 -2.43
CA ALA A 30 -2.99 7.82 -1.42
C ALA A 30 -3.80 9.00 -1.98
N CYS A 31 -4.91 9.35 -1.31
CA CYS A 31 -5.68 10.54 -1.62
C CYS A 31 -5.65 11.52 -0.44
N ASP A 32 -5.54 12.82 -0.74
CA ASP A 32 -5.69 13.89 0.24
C ASP A 32 -7.16 14.20 0.54
N SER A 33 -7.42 15.18 1.42
CA SER A 33 -8.76 15.60 1.82
C SER A 33 -9.61 16.19 0.68
N LYS A 34 -8.98 16.51 -0.47
CA LYS A 34 -9.60 17.10 -1.67
C LYS A 34 -9.70 16.09 -2.82
N ASP A 35 -9.47 14.82 -2.56
CA ASP A 35 -9.38 13.76 -3.55
C ASP A 35 -8.26 13.97 -4.60
N ASN A 36 -7.22 14.77 -4.32
CA ASN A 36 -6.04 14.72 -5.15
C ASN A 36 -5.34 13.36 -4.91
N ILE A 37 -4.87 12.76 -6.00
CA ILE A 37 -4.27 11.45 -6.00
C ILE A 37 -2.74 11.61 -6.00
N TYR A 38 -2.09 11.07 -4.99
CA TYR A 38 -0.64 11.05 -4.82
C TYR A 38 -0.13 9.65 -5.14
N LEU A 39 0.68 9.55 -6.17
CA LEU A 39 1.29 8.31 -6.60
C LEU A 39 2.76 8.31 -6.19
N PHE A 40 3.19 7.27 -5.47
CA PHE A 40 4.59 7.03 -5.16
C PHE A 40 5.12 5.95 -6.09
N ASN A 41 6.13 6.29 -6.90
CA ASN A 41 6.60 5.44 -7.98
C ASN A 41 8.14 5.42 -8.07
N ARG A 42 8.66 4.45 -8.83
CA ARG A 42 10.10 4.23 -9.02
C ARG A 42 10.64 4.86 -10.30
N GLY A 43 9.90 5.77 -10.91
CA GLY A 43 10.36 6.60 -12.02
C GLY A 43 11.28 7.74 -11.57
N ASN A 44 11.65 8.60 -12.51
CA ASN A 44 12.54 9.73 -12.24
C ASN A 44 11.88 10.89 -11.47
N MET A 45 10.57 10.86 -11.29
CA MET A 45 9.79 11.77 -10.45
C MET A 45 8.99 10.94 -9.45
N PRO A 46 9.54 10.65 -8.25
CA PRO A 46 8.93 9.71 -7.30
C PRO A 46 7.52 10.05 -6.85
N ILE A 47 7.19 11.31 -6.61
CA ILE A 47 5.85 11.73 -6.26
C ILE A 47 5.21 12.39 -7.48
N LEU A 48 4.05 11.84 -7.91
CA LEU A 48 3.21 12.41 -8.94
C LEU A 48 1.84 12.73 -8.34
N ILE A 49 1.33 13.93 -8.61
CA ILE A 49 0.07 14.42 -8.05
C ILE A 49 -0.91 14.66 -9.18
N PHE A 50 -2.10 14.09 -9.04
CA PHE A 50 -3.19 14.21 -10.02
C PHE A 50 -4.45 14.77 -9.33
N SER A 51 -5.34 15.35 -10.13
CA SER A 51 -6.71 15.63 -9.68
C SER A 51 -7.49 14.32 -9.52
N ASP A 52 -8.69 14.39 -8.91
CA ASP A 52 -9.64 13.27 -8.85
C ASP A 52 -10.06 12.75 -10.24
N ALA A 53 -10.02 13.60 -11.26
CA ALA A 53 -10.25 13.22 -12.66
C ALA A 53 -9.06 12.47 -13.30
N GLY A 54 -7.90 12.38 -12.62
CA GLY A 54 -6.70 11.75 -13.15
C GLY A 54 -5.83 12.68 -14.01
N ILE A 55 -6.06 14.02 -13.96
CA ILE A 55 -5.25 14.99 -14.68
C ILE A 55 -4.00 15.30 -13.86
N PHE A 56 -2.82 15.19 -14.48
CA PHE A 56 -1.56 15.54 -13.87
C PHE A 56 -1.52 17.01 -13.44
N LYS A 57 -1.09 17.28 -12.22
CA LYS A 57 -0.96 18.61 -11.64
C LYS A 57 0.49 19.02 -11.48
N THR A 58 1.28 18.19 -10.80
CA THR A 58 2.68 18.44 -10.49
C THR A 58 3.35 17.16 -9.98
N GLY A 59 4.65 17.23 -9.77
CA GLY A 59 5.42 16.15 -9.12
C GLY A 59 6.70 16.70 -8.50
N TRP A 60 7.29 15.93 -7.57
CA TRP A 60 8.51 16.28 -6.87
C TRP A 60 9.28 15.05 -6.38
N GLY A 61 10.43 15.26 -5.75
CA GLY A 61 11.24 14.21 -5.12
C GLY A 61 12.33 13.60 -6.01
N ARG A 62 12.72 14.25 -7.14
CA ARG A 62 13.84 13.79 -7.97
C ARG A 62 15.07 13.60 -7.11
N GLU A 63 15.72 12.43 -7.23
CA GLU A 63 16.95 12.06 -6.50
C GLU A 63 16.83 12.00 -4.95
N GLU A 64 15.62 12.15 -4.42
CA GLU A 64 15.39 12.14 -2.96
C GLU A 64 15.12 10.77 -2.36
N PHE A 65 14.84 9.78 -3.20
CA PHE A 65 14.46 8.43 -2.82
C PHE A 65 15.31 7.39 -3.55
N VAL A 66 15.64 6.32 -2.85
CA VAL A 66 16.42 5.19 -3.37
C VAL A 66 15.49 4.13 -3.98
N ARG A 67 14.46 3.76 -3.23
CA ARG A 67 13.46 2.77 -3.66
C ARG A 67 12.11 3.02 -2.99
N PRO A 68 11.29 3.88 -3.59
CA PRO A 68 9.94 4.17 -3.11
C PRO A 68 9.14 2.91 -2.79
N HIS A 69 8.40 2.92 -1.65
CA HIS A 69 7.59 1.77 -1.25
C HIS A 69 6.19 2.14 -0.75
N GLY A 70 6.02 2.69 0.44
CA GLY A 70 4.73 3.00 1.05
C GLY A 70 4.44 4.51 1.10
N ILE A 71 3.19 4.92 0.90
CA ILE A 71 2.70 6.28 1.12
C ILE A 71 1.43 6.24 1.96
N PHE A 72 1.37 7.11 2.96
CA PHE A 72 0.18 7.40 3.75
C PHE A 72 -0.02 8.91 3.83
N ILE A 73 -1.28 9.37 3.84
CA ILE A 73 -1.64 10.79 4.05
C ILE A 73 -2.51 10.87 5.30
N ASP A 74 -2.12 11.74 6.25
CA ASP A 74 -2.86 11.96 7.49
C ASP A 74 -4.05 12.92 7.30
N ASN A 75 -4.83 13.12 8.35
CA ASN A 75 -6.00 14.02 8.31
C ASN A 75 -5.65 15.52 8.16
N SER A 76 -4.37 15.87 8.23
CA SER A 76 -3.84 17.23 8.02
C SER A 76 -3.18 17.36 6.64
N ASP A 77 -3.37 16.38 5.76
CA ASP A 77 -2.77 16.27 4.43
C ASP A 77 -1.23 16.19 4.44
N ASN A 78 -0.59 15.75 5.56
CA ASN A 78 0.83 15.45 5.54
C ASN A 78 1.07 14.06 4.93
N LEU A 79 2.10 13.98 4.09
CA LEU A 79 2.55 12.75 3.46
C LEU A 79 3.58 12.02 4.33
N PHE A 80 3.40 10.74 4.52
CA PHE A 80 4.38 9.84 5.14
C PHE A 80 4.89 8.88 4.06
N LEU A 81 6.17 8.97 3.76
CA LEU A 81 6.81 8.33 2.61
C LEU A 81 7.88 7.35 3.08
N VAL A 82 7.65 6.07 2.84
CA VAL A 82 8.57 5.00 3.22
C VAL A 82 9.45 4.64 2.04
N ASP A 83 10.76 4.74 2.24
CA ASP A 83 11.76 4.28 1.29
C ASP A 83 12.45 3.01 1.80
N ASP A 84 12.17 1.88 1.14
CA ASP A 84 12.72 0.60 1.57
C ASP A 84 14.21 0.46 1.25
N GLY A 85 14.66 1.02 0.14
CA GLY A 85 16.08 1.02 -0.24
C GLY A 85 16.92 2.05 0.50
N GLY A 86 16.29 3.15 0.90
CA GLY A 86 16.91 4.19 1.69
C GLY A 86 16.88 3.96 3.20
N HIS A 87 16.09 2.98 3.68
CA HIS A 87 15.95 2.61 5.09
C HIS A 87 15.41 3.75 5.99
N PHE A 88 14.46 4.53 5.48
CA PHE A 88 13.89 5.66 6.20
C PHE A 88 12.40 5.87 5.92
N LEU A 89 11.79 6.69 6.76
CA LEU A 89 10.50 7.35 6.53
C LEU A 89 10.74 8.87 6.53
N LYS A 90 10.15 9.57 5.57
CA LYS A 90 9.99 11.04 5.58
C LYS A 90 8.53 11.41 5.82
N LYS A 91 8.27 12.38 6.70
CA LYS A 91 7.02 13.12 6.76
C LYS A 91 7.22 14.43 6.02
N CYS A 92 6.35 14.74 5.06
CA CYS A 92 6.41 15.96 4.25
C CYS A 92 5.05 16.67 4.24
N ASP A 93 5.05 17.96 3.93
CA ASP A 93 3.82 18.64 3.50
C ASP A 93 3.49 18.31 2.02
N VAL A 94 2.40 18.85 1.51
CA VAL A 94 1.94 18.60 0.13
C VAL A 94 2.87 19.20 -0.93
N GLU A 95 3.67 20.18 -0.59
CA GLU A 95 4.70 20.80 -1.43
C GLU A 95 6.01 20.01 -1.46
N GLY A 96 6.18 19.02 -0.56
CA GLY A 96 7.37 18.19 -0.45
C GLY A 96 8.41 18.70 0.57
N ASN A 97 8.09 19.74 1.36
CA ASN A 97 9.00 20.18 2.43
C ASN A 97 9.05 19.10 3.52
N VAL A 98 10.26 18.67 3.87
CA VAL A 98 10.48 17.62 4.88
C VAL A 98 10.22 18.19 6.27
N LEU A 99 9.25 17.61 6.98
CA LEU A 99 8.88 17.97 8.36
C LEU A 99 9.56 17.08 9.39
N LEU A 100 9.79 15.80 9.04
CA LEU A 100 10.42 14.81 9.92
C LEU A 100 11.09 13.71 9.10
N THR A 101 12.22 13.20 9.59
CA THR A 101 12.84 11.97 9.08
C THR A 101 13.04 10.99 10.22
N ILE A 102 12.61 9.73 10.04
CA ILE A 102 12.84 8.62 10.98
C ILE A 102 13.69 7.57 10.28
N GLY A 103 14.68 7.04 10.96
CA GLY A 103 15.69 6.13 10.40
C GLY A 103 17.00 6.84 10.09
N ASN A 104 17.91 6.11 9.47
CA ASN A 104 19.24 6.62 9.08
C ASN A 104 19.39 6.48 7.57
N PRO A 105 19.09 7.51 6.78
CA PRO A 105 19.14 7.40 5.32
C PRO A 105 20.47 6.80 4.81
N GLY A 106 20.36 5.75 3.98
CA GLY A 106 21.50 5.04 3.42
C GLY A 106 22.23 4.07 4.38
N LYS A 107 21.70 3.85 5.60
CA LYS A 107 22.28 2.90 6.56
C LYS A 107 21.22 1.90 7.00
N GLU A 108 21.36 0.67 6.55
CA GLU A 108 20.53 -0.44 6.99
C GLU A 108 20.87 -0.88 8.43
N ALA A 109 19.86 -1.20 9.23
CA ALA A 109 20.07 -1.94 10.47
C ALA A 109 20.51 -3.39 10.14
N PRO A 110 21.21 -4.08 11.05
CA PRO A 110 21.57 -5.48 10.81
C PRO A 110 20.32 -6.35 10.60
N TRP A 111 20.43 -7.35 9.73
CA TRP A 111 19.37 -8.28 9.39
C TRP A 111 18.73 -8.88 10.65
N GLN A 112 17.38 -8.80 10.76
CA GLN A 112 16.57 -9.31 11.87
C GLN A 112 17.02 -8.87 13.28
N SER A 113 17.73 -7.75 13.38
CA SER A 113 18.26 -7.26 14.67
C SER A 113 17.22 -6.67 15.61
N GLY A 114 16.07 -6.27 15.07
CA GLY A 114 15.07 -5.50 15.80
C GLY A 114 15.36 -4.00 15.93
N ASN A 115 16.52 -3.53 15.46
CA ASN A 115 16.80 -2.10 15.29
C ASN A 115 16.13 -1.58 14.01
N PHE A 116 15.81 -0.31 13.93
CA PHE A 116 15.17 0.30 12.76
C PHE A 116 16.18 1.09 11.92
N PHE A 117 16.07 0.99 10.57
CA PHE A 117 15.26 0.12 9.74
C PHE A 117 16.13 -0.80 8.90
N ASN A 118 15.58 -1.97 8.54
CA ASN A 118 16.13 -2.78 7.45
C ASN A 118 15.04 -3.03 6.41
N ARG A 119 14.93 -2.11 5.44
CA ARG A 119 13.95 -2.13 4.36
C ARG A 119 12.49 -2.07 4.84
N PRO A 120 12.08 -0.91 5.46
CA PRO A 120 10.71 -0.69 5.90
C PRO A 120 9.75 -0.71 4.71
N THR A 121 8.49 -1.07 4.95
CA THR A 121 7.52 -1.33 3.89
C THR A 121 6.37 -0.34 3.85
N ASP A 122 5.78 0.01 5.02
CA ASP A 122 4.61 0.88 5.03
C ASP A 122 4.44 1.60 6.37
N VAL A 123 3.47 2.51 6.44
CA VAL A 123 3.22 3.38 7.59
C VAL A 123 1.73 3.69 7.77
N THR A 124 1.30 3.82 9.02
CA THR A 124 0.01 4.42 9.39
C THR A 124 0.17 5.27 10.66
N VAL A 125 -0.80 6.15 10.91
CA VAL A 125 -0.75 7.10 12.03
C VAL A 125 -2.07 7.05 12.79
N ASP A 126 -2.03 7.07 14.14
CA ASP A 126 -3.22 7.13 14.98
C ASP A 126 -3.64 8.60 15.28
N ASN A 127 -4.79 8.77 15.94
CA ASN A 127 -5.33 10.09 16.29
C ASN A 127 -4.48 10.88 17.30
N ASP A 128 -3.58 10.21 18.02
CA ASP A 128 -2.58 10.85 18.88
C ASP A 128 -1.30 11.20 18.10
N ASN A 129 -1.32 11.07 16.78
CA ASN A 129 -0.20 11.24 15.86
C ASN A 129 0.98 10.28 16.11
N ASN A 130 0.76 9.15 16.79
CA ASN A 130 1.79 8.13 16.86
C ASN A 130 1.92 7.43 15.49
N ILE A 131 3.16 7.19 15.10
CA ILE A 131 3.54 6.66 13.79
C ILE A 131 3.87 5.18 13.94
N TYR A 132 3.23 4.32 13.16
CA TYR A 132 3.45 2.87 13.14
C TYR A 132 4.03 2.47 11.79
N ILE A 133 5.20 1.84 11.80
CA ILE A 133 5.96 1.50 10.61
C ILE A 133 6.17 -0.01 10.57
N SER A 134 5.78 -0.65 9.48
CA SER A 134 6.15 -2.03 9.19
C SER A 134 7.56 -2.07 8.60
N ASP A 135 8.47 -2.79 9.26
CA ASP A 135 9.85 -3.00 8.84
C ASP A 135 9.99 -4.45 8.36
N GLY A 136 9.52 -4.68 7.13
CA GLY A 136 9.12 -6.01 6.67
C GLY A 136 10.22 -6.82 6.02
N TYR A 137 10.96 -6.25 5.06
CA TYR A 137 11.86 -7.04 4.23
C TYR A 137 13.04 -7.63 4.99
N GLY A 138 13.63 -6.86 5.91
CA GLY A 138 14.82 -7.29 6.60
C GLY A 138 14.71 -7.41 8.13
N ASN A 139 13.52 -7.16 8.72
CA ASN A 139 13.41 -7.06 10.17
C ASN A 139 12.20 -7.76 10.82
N SER A 140 11.14 -8.06 10.06
CA SER A 140 9.92 -8.76 10.53
C SER A 140 9.30 -8.10 11.78
N ARG A 141 9.14 -6.76 11.77
CA ARG A 141 8.72 -5.98 12.93
C ARG A 141 7.73 -4.88 12.58
N ILE A 142 7.03 -4.43 13.63
CA ILE A 142 6.32 -3.15 13.65
C ILE A 142 7.02 -2.27 14.68
N HIS A 143 7.32 -1.02 14.30
CA HIS A 143 7.88 0.00 15.18
C HIS A 143 6.87 1.09 15.44
N LYS A 144 6.77 1.56 16.69
CA LYS A 144 5.94 2.69 17.10
C LYS A 144 6.83 3.86 17.51
N PHE A 145 6.53 5.04 16.97
CA PHE A 145 7.15 6.32 17.32
C PHE A 145 6.06 7.31 17.71
N ASN A 146 6.41 8.36 18.46
CA ASN A 146 5.52 9.49 18.66
C ASN A 146 5.56 10.46 17.46
N GLU A 147 4.75 11.50 17.50
CA GLU A 147 4.64 12.55 16.48
C GLU A 147 5.97 13.24 16.11
N ASN A 148 6.91 13.30 17.06
CA ASN A 148 8.22 13.91 16.89
C ASN A 148 9.32 12.90 16.47
N GLY A 149 8.93 11.67 16.09
CA GLY A 149 9.87 10.63 15.69
C GLY A 149 10.65 9.97 16.82
N LYS A 150 10.27 10.19 18.09
CA LYS A 150 10.88 9.49 19.22
C LYS A 150 10.36 8.06 19.28
N TYR A 151 11.28 7.11 19.28
CA TYR A 151 10.96 5.68 19.43
C TYR A 151 10.23 5.42 20.76
N LEU A 152 9.15 4.66 20.69
CA LEU A 152 8.35 4.26 21.83
C LEU A 152 8.47 2.76 22.11
N LYS A 153 8.26 1.91 21.10
CA LYS A 153 8.36 0.44 21.21
C LYS A 153 8.36 -0.25 19.87
N SER A 154 8.65 -1.55 19.86
CA SER A 154 8.44 -2.43 18.73
C SER A 154 7.91 -3.79 19.17
N TRP A 155 7.32 -4.53 18.22
CA TRP A 155 6.91 -5.91 18.41
C TRP A 155 7.01 -6.68 17.09
N GLY A 156 6.92 -7.99 17.21
CA GLY A 156 7.15 -8.91 16.11
C GLY A 156 8.55 -9.52 16.15
N THR A 157 8.67 -10.71 15.63
CA THR A 157 9.90 -11.44 15.37
C THR A 157 9.71 -12.30 14.13
N PRO A 158 10.77 -12.76 13.46
CA PRO A 158 10.63 -13.68 12.34
C PRO A 158 9.94 -14.97 12.76
N GLY A 159 9.01 -15.47 11.95
CA GLY A 159 8.35 -16.75 12.17
C GLY A 159 6.90 -16.81 11.70
N THR A 160 6.20 -17.89 12.08
CA THR A 160 4.85 -18.22 11.62
C THR A 160 3.78 -18.20 12.73
N GLU A 161 4.20 -18.11 13.99
CA GLU A 161 3.28 -18.06 15.13
C GLU A 161 2.59 -16.71 15.24
N ASN A 162 1.61 -16.59 16.16
CA ASN A 162 0.98 -15.31 16.46
C ASN A 162 2.01 -14.30 16.95
N SER A 163 1.91 -13.06 16.46
CA SER A 163 2.88 -11.99 16.68
C SER A 163 4.27 -12.23 16.05
N GLN A 164 4.46 -13.29 15.31
CA GLN A 164 5.61 -13.45 14.44
C GLN A 164 5.24 -13.09 13.02
N PHE A 165 6.22 -12.66 12.22
CA PHE A 165 6.00 -12.21 10.85
C PHE A 165 6.95 -12.88 9.87
N ASN A 166 6.43 -13.10 8.67
CA ASN A 166 7.21 -13.40 7.49
C ASN A 166 6.86 -12.36 6.42
N LEU A 167 7.52 -11.22 6.51
CA LEU A 167 7.29 -10.04 5.71
C LEU A 167 5.98 -9.30 6.03
N PRO A 168 5.91 -8.54 7.17
CA PRO A 168 4.84 -7.55 7.37
C PRO A 168 4.96 -6.47 6.31
N HIS A 169 4.06 -6.51 5.31
CA HIS A 169 4.25 -5.77 4.08
C HIS A 169 3.48 -4.44 4.02
N ASN A 170 2.30 -4.41 4.64
CA ASN A 170 1.46 -3.23 4.68
C ASN A 170 0.72 -3.18 6.01
N ILE A 171 0.36 -1.96 6.47
CA ILE A 171 -0.28 -1.74 7.76
C ILE A 171 -1.35 -0.65 7.64
N CYS A 172 -2.52 -0.86 8.24
CA CYS A 172 -3.50 0.20 8.36
C CYS A 172 -4.15 0.24 9.75
N LEU A 173 -4.63 1.43 10.12
CA LEU A 173 -5.41 1.66 11.33
C LEU A 173 -6.89 1.47 11.04
N VAL A 174 -7.59 0.72 11.89
CA VAL A 174 -9.02 0.42 11.78
C VAL A 174 -9.69 0.79 13.09
N GLU A 175 -10.84 1.49 13.01
CA GLU A 175 -11.64 1.93 14.17
C GLU A 175 -10.84 2.72 15.22
N GLU A 176 -9.72 3.36 14.82
CA GLU A 176 -8.82 4.11 15.70
C GLU A 176 -8.25 3.28 16.88
N GLU A 177 -8.38 1.97 16.83
CA GLU A 177 -8.05 1.06 17.92
C GLU A 177 -7.20 -0.13 17.48
N PHE A 178 -7.33 -0.57 16.23
CA PHE A 178 -6.70 -1.80 15.75
C PHE A 178 -5.76 -1.56 14.58
N LEU A 179 -4.59 -2.16 14.66
CA LEU A 179 -3.63 -2.23 13.55
C LEU A 179 -3.81 -3.56 12.82
N TRP A 180 -4.14 -3.48 11.54
CA TRP A 180 -4.23 -4.62 10.65
C TRP A 180 -2.95 -4.67 9.82
N VAL A 181 -2.23 -5.79 9.89
CA VAL A 181 -0.91 -5.98 9.28
C VAL A 181 -0.97 -7.12 8.28
N CYS A 182 -0.64 -6.83 7.03
CA CYS A 182 -0.48 -7.84 5.98
C CYS A 182 0.81 -8.62 6.20
N ASP A 183 0.73 -9.82 6.77
CA ASP A 183 1.82 -10.75 6.97
C ASP A 183 1.93 -11.66 5.73
N ARG A 184 2.49 -11.06 4.65
CA ARG A 184 2.34 -11.48 3.27
C ARG A 184 2.75 -12.92 3.01
N GLU A 185 3.94 -13.31 3.41
CA GLU A 185 4.47 -14.64 3.12
C GLU A 185 4.01 -15.70 4.14
N ASN A 186 3.26 -15.28 5.18
CA ASN A 186 2.48 -16.18 6.05
C ASN A 186 1.02 -16.31 5.60
N PHE A 187 0.62 -15.72 4.48
CA PHE A 187 -0.72 -15.83 3.89
C PHE A 187 -1.84 -15.41 4.84
N ARG A 188 -1.63 -14.32 5.57
CA ARG A 188 -2.57 -13.85 6.59
C ARG A 188 -2.49 -12.35 6.82
N VAL A 189 -3.55 -11.82 7.41
CA VAL A 189 -3.54 -10.52 8.10
C VAL A 189 -3.59 -10.79 9.59
N GLN A 190 -2.71 -10.16 10.35
CA GLN A 190 -2.75 -10.18 11.80
C GLN A 190 -3.28 -8.85 12.33
N VAL A 191 -4.15 -8.92 13.35
CA VAL A 191 -4.74 -7.74 13.99
C VAL A 191 -4.16 -7.57 15.39
N PHE A 192 -3.74 -6.35 15.69
CA PHE A 192 -3.16 -5.96 16.99
C PHE A 192 -3.90 -4.75 17.54
N ASN A 193 -3.91 -4.56 18.86
CA ASN A 193 -4.23 -3.26 19.42
C ASN A 193 -3.04 -2.29 19.27
N LEU A 194 -3.23 -1.00 19.58
CA LEU A 194 -2.19 0.04 19.46
C LEU A 194 -0.98 -0.17 20.39
N ASN A 195 -1.08 -1.12 21.32
CA ASN A 195 0.03 -1.53 22.20
C ASN A 195 0.76 -2.78 21.71
N GLY A 196 0.45 -3.27 20.50
CA GLY A 196 1.10 -4.43 19.90
C GLY A 196 0.66 -5.77 20.49
N LYS A 197 -0.46 -5.82 21.24
CA LYS A 197 -1.05 -7.08 21.68
C LYS A 197 -1.83 -7.68 20.52
N TRP A 198 -1.50 -8.90 20.14
CA TRP A 198 -2.22 -9.68 19.14
C TRP A 198 -3.67 -9.94 19.58
N ILE A 199 -4.60 -9.81 18.63
CA ILE A 199 -6.06 -9.97 18.83
C ILE A 199 -6.57 -11.16 18.03
N LYS A 200 -6.34 -11.17 16.71
CA LYS A 200 -6.81 -12.23 15.80
C LYS A 200 -5.94 -12.34 14.56
N THR A 201 -6.12 -13.45 13.85
CA THR A 201 -5.54 -13.71 12.53
C THR A 201 -6.64 -14.05 11.55
N ILE A 202 -6.54 -13.52 10.33
CA ILE A 202 -7.48 -13.75 9.23
C ILE A 202 -6.68 -14.26 8.02
N PRO A 203 -7.03 -15.43 7.44
CA PRO A 203 -6.31 -15.97 6.29
C PRO A 203 -6.64 -15.18 5.02
N PHE A 204 -5.60 -14.87 4.24
CA PHE A 204 -5.67 -14.29 2.89
C PHE A 204 -4.56 -14.87 2.02
N HIS A 205 -4.76 -14.86 0.70
CA HIS A 205 -3.74 -15.36 -0.22
C HIS A 205 -2.71 -14.28 -0.55
N ARG A 206 -1.55 -14.28 0.14
CA ARG A 206 -0.45 -13.30 0.00
C ARG A 206 -0.95 -11.85 0.03
N PRO A 207 -1.57 -11.40 1.15
CA PRO A 207 -2.06 -10.03 1.27
C PRO A 207 -0.88 -9.06 1.19
N GLN A 208 -0.90 -8.18 0.19
CA GLN A 208 0.20 -7.27 -0.10
C GLN A 208 -0.09 -5.84 0.28
N THR A 209 -1.34 -5.43 0.22
CA THR A 209 -1.80 -4.11 0.63
C THR A 209 -3.13 -4.19 1.37
N ILE A 210 -3.37 -3.25 2.27
CA ILE A 210 -4.62 -3.09 3.01
C ILE A 210 -4.91 -1.60 3.19
N PHE A 211 -6.16 -1.21 2.98
CA PHE A 211 -6.62 0.17 3.13
C PHE A 211 -7.96 0.22 3.85
N ASN A 212 -8.08 1.10 4.84
CA ASN A 212 -9.33 1.36 5.55
C ASN A 212 -10.12 2.43 4.80
N ASN A 213 -11.26 2.03 4.23
CA ASN A 213 -12.08 2.88 3.38
C ASN A 213 -12.73 4.02 4.14
N LYS A 214 -12.83 5.16 3.44
CA LYS A 214 -13.55 6.36 3.88
C LYS A 214 -14.78 6.58 2.98
N GLY A 215 -15.53 7.63 3.25
CA GLY A 215 -16.66 8.04 2.40
C GLY A 215 -17.75 6.97 2.27
N CYS A 216 -18.16 6.71 1.04
CA CYS A 216 -19.25 5.79 0.74
C CYS A 216 -18.91 4.30 0.97
N LEU A 217 -17.63 3.95 0.98
CA LEU A 217 -17.13 2.60 1.31
C LEU A 217 -16.76 2.43 2.79
N LYS A 218 -17.06 3.41 3.65
CA LYS A 218 -16.77 3.34 5.09
C LYS A 218 -17.27 2.02 5.71
N ASN A 219 -16.63 1.57 6.80
CA ASN A 219 -16.86 0.29 7.46
C ASN A 219 -16.49 -0.92 6.60
N SER A 220 -15.57 -0.73 5.66
CA SER A 220 -14.95 -1.81 4.91
C SER A 220 -13.46 -1.56 4.70
N LEU A 221 -12.74 -2.62 4.38
CA LEU A 221 -11.33 -2.58 4.01
C LEU A 221 -11.16 -3.05 2.57
N ILE A 222 -10.14 -2.56 1.89
CA ILE A 222 -9.67 -3.14 0.64
C ILE A 222 -8.38 -3.90 0.92
N ILE A 223 -8.29 -5.15 0.48
CA ILE A 223 -7.07 -5.95 0.51
C ILE A 223 -6.66 -6.26 -0.92
N GLY A 224 -5.40 -5.97 -1.27
CA GLY A 224 -4.78 -6.44 -2.49
C GLY A 224 -4.00 -7.73 -2.23
N GLU A 225 -4.28 -8.77 -3.02
CA GLU A 225 -3.55 -10.03 -2.99
C GLU A 225 -2.50 -10.03 -4.10
N ALA A 226 -1.25 -10.29 -3.72
CA ALA A 226 -0.18 -10.51 -4.69
C ALA A 226 -0.45 -11.78 -5.48
N GLY A 227 0.01 -11.80 -6.71
CA GLY A 227 -0.05 -12.99 -7.53
C GLY A 227 0.58 -14.22 -6.89
N THR A 228 0.34 -15.33 -7.52
CA THR A 228 0.83 -16.62 -7.06
C THR A 228 2.36 -16.61 -6.95
N GLY A 229 2.88 -17.15 -5.86
CA GLY A 229 4.31 -17.36 -5.71
C GLY A 229 4.83 -18.56 -6.53
N SER A 230 3.94 -19.27 -7.23
CA SER A 230 4.24 -20.50 -7.99
C SER A 230 3.45 -20.55 -9.29
N ASN A 231 4.10 -20.98 -10.37
CA ASN A 231 3.47 -21.20 -11.67
C ASN A 231 2.36 -22.25 -11.63
N THR A 232 2.35 -23.12 -10.64
CA THR A 232 1.31 -24.14 -10.47
C THR A 232 -0.04 -23.59 -10.01
N GLN A 233 -0.08 -22.34 -9.59
CA GLN A 233 -1.29 -21.68 -9.09
C GLN A 233 -1.89 -20.68 -10.09
N VAL A 234 -1.26 -20.47 -11.23
CA VAL A 234 -1.77 -19.55 -12.28
C VAL A 234 -3.09 -20.05 -12.82
N GLY A 235 -4.12 -19.19 -12.81
CA GLY A 235 -5.45 -19.52 -13.29
C GLY A 235 -6.29 -20.39 -12.35
N VAL A 236 -5.79 -20.70 -11.14
CA VAL A 236 -6.62 -21.35 -10.12
C VAL A 236 -7.69 -20.38 -9.65
N PRO A 237 -8.99 -20.75 -9.69
CA PRO A 237 -10.06 -19.84 -9.30
C PRO A 237 -9.91 -19.28 -7.89
N ASN A 238 -10.20 -18.01 -7.74
CA ASN A 238 -10.18 -17.27 -6.47
C ASN A 238 -8.79 -17.14 -5.80
N ILE A 239 -7.71 -17.49 -6.48
CA ILE A 239 -6.33 -17.28 -6.03
C ILE A 239 -5.66 -16.21 -6.90
N GLY A 240 -4.95 -15.30 -6.25
CA GLY A 240 -4.00 -14.40 -6.90
C GLY A 240 -4.55 -13.03 -7.22
N ASN A 241 -3.86 -12.37 -8.08
CA ASN A 241 -3.87 -10.97 -8.48
C ASN A 241 -5.27 -10.32 -8.48
N CYS A 242 -5.73 -9.90 -7.31
CA CYS A 242 -7.05 -9.29 -7.16
C CYS A 242 -7.07 -8.30 -6.00
N ILE A 243 -8.13 -7.51 -5.93
CA ILE A 243 -8.48 -6.80 -4.72
C ILE A 243 -9.78 -7.35 -4.15
N LYS A 244 -9.90 -7.36 -2.83
CA LYS A 244 -11.10 -7.76 -2.11
C LYS A 244 -11.58 -6.60 -1.25
N ILE A 245 -12.87 -6.28 -1.33
CA ILE A 245 -13.53 -5.43 -0.35
C ILE A 245 -14.08 -6.34 0.72
N ILE A 246 -13.71 -6.11 1.97
CA ILE A 246 -14.05 -6.96 3.11
C ILE A 246 -14.70 -6.15 4.23
N ASP A 247 -15.46 -6.81 5.08
CA ASP A 247 -15.90 -6.24 6.36
C ASP A 247 -14.81 -6.33 7.44
N TYR A 248 -15.03 -5.74 8.62
CA TYR A 248 -14.08 -5.80 9.74
C TYR A 248 -14.02 -7.17 10.43
N GLN A 249 -14.87 -8.13 10.03
CA GLN A 249 -14.76 -9.53 10.40
C GLN A 249 -13.81 -10.31 9.48
N GLY A 250 -13.50 -9.75 8.30
CA GLY A 250 -12.66 -10.35 7.27
C GLY A 250 -13.45 -11.09 6.19
N ASN A 251 -14.80 -10.97 6.18
CA ASN A 251 -15.63 -11.57 5.15
C ASN A 251 -15.53 -10.77 3.85
N THR A 252 -15.32 -11.45 2.74
CA THR A 252 -15.30 -10.82 1.42
C THR A 252 -16.69 -10.38 0.99
N ILE A 253 -16.84 -9.10 0.70
CA ILE A 253 -18.06 -8.48 0.15
C ILE A 253 -17.98 -8.48 -1.37
N HIS A 254 -16.86 -8.01 -1.92
CA HIS A 254 -16.57 -8.01 -3.37
C HIS A 254 -15.16 -8.52 -3.64
N ARG A 255 -14.99 -9.16 -4.79
CA ARG A 255 -13.70 -9.50 -5.38
C ARG A 255 -13.63 -8.87 -6.77
N LEU A 256 -12.62 -8.05 -7.00
CA LEU A 256 -12.37 -7.37 -8.28
C LEU A 256 -11.05 -7.89 -8.85
N GLY A 257 -11.05 -8.15 -10.15
CA GLY A 257 -9.92 -8.74 -10.86
C GLY A 257 -10.26 -10.11 -11.43
N LYS A 258 -9.42 -10.58 -12.35
CA LYS A 258 -9.49 -11.92 -12.95
C LYS A 258 -8.46 -12.84 -12.30
N ASP A 259 -8.66 -14.15 -12.41
CA ASP A 259 -7.76 -15.15 -11.84
C ASP A 259 -6.41 -15.25 -12.58
N VAL A 260 -6.34 -14.69 -13.81
CA VAL A 260 -5.11 -14.66 -14.60
C VAL A 260 -4.55 -13.24 -14.62
N PRO A 261 -3.26 -13.06 -14.27
CA PRO A 261 -2.61 -11.74 -14.31
C PRO A 261 -2.52 -11.21 -15.75
N GLY A 262 -2.51 -9.89 -15.92
CA GLY A 262 -2.37 -9.28 -17.22
C GLY A 262 -2.62 -7.79 -17.26
N GLU A 263 -2.50 -7.22 -18.46
CA GLU A 263 -2.65 -5.79 -18.73
C GLU A 263 -4.10 -5.37 -19.10
N GLY A 264 -5.05 -6.30 -19.23
CA GLY A 264 -6.45 -6.00 -19.55
C GLY A 264 -7.15 -5.22 -18.43
N ASP A 265 -8.24 -4.52 -18.76
CA ASP A 265 -8.94 -3.56 -17.88
C ASP A 265 -9.34 -4.13 -16.52
N SER A 266 -9.74 -5.40 -16.49
CA SER A 266 -10.16 -6.09 -15.27
C SER A 266 -9.11 -7.07 -14.73
N GLN A 267 -7.85 -6.93 -15.14
CA GLN A 267 -6.76 -7.79 -14.68
C GLN A 267 -5.82 -6.98 -13.81
N PHE A 268 -5.16 -7.66 -12.89
CA PHE A 268 -4.03 -7.13 -12.12
C PHE A 268 -2.78 -7.95 -12.41
N ILE A 269 -1.63 -7.31 -12.23
CA ILE A 269 -0.32 -7.96 -12.27
C ILE A 269 0.18 -8.18 -10.85
N SER A 270 0.22 -7.12 -10.03
CA SER A 270 0.66 -7.20 -8.64
C SER A 270 0.12 -5.99 -7.86
N PRO A 271 -1.13 -6.02 -7.36
CA PRO A 271 -1.69 -4.96 -6.53
C PRO A 271 -0.79 -4.71 -5.32
N HIS A 272 -0.21 -3.50 -5.20
CA HIS A 272 0.81 -3.20 -4.19
C HIS A 272 0.44 -2.05 -3.26
N GLY A 273 -0.26 -1.05 -3.76
CA GLY A 273 -0.86 0.03 -3.00
C GLY A 273 -2.30 0.25 -3.42
N VAL A 274 -3.17 0.65 -2.51
CA VAL A 274 -4.57 0.91 -2.81
C VAL A 274 -5.11 2.07 -2.00
N THR A 275 -5.99 2.85 -2.61
CA THR A 275 -6.74 3.93 -1.96
C THR A 275 -8.15 4.00 -2.52
N SER A 276 -9.03 4.74 -1.85
CA SER A 276 -10.33 5.12 -2.39
C SER A 276 -10.56 6.61 -2.28
N THR A 277 -11.23 7.20 -3.28
CA THR A 277 -11.70 8.58 -3.24
C THR A 277 -12.93 8.71 -2.33
N SER A 278 -13.31 9.94 -1.97
CA SER A 278 -14.54 10.21 -1.21
C SER A 278 -15.81 9.71 -1.95
N LYS A 279 -15.76 9.62 -3.27
CA LYS A 279 -16.83 9.13 -4.15
C LYS A 279 -16.85 7.60 -4.25
N GLY A 280 -15.83 6.91 -3.70
CA GLY A 280 -15.71 5.46 -3.69
C GLY A 280 -15.01 4.84 -4.91
N ASP A 281 -14.43 5.64 -5.78
CA ASP A 281 -13.53 5.10 -6.81
C ASP A 281 -12.33 4.45 -6.12
N ILE A 282 -12.00 3.23 -6.52
CA ILE A 282 -10.86 2.48 -6.01
C ILE A 282 -9.70 2.64 -6.99
N ILE A 283 -8.55 3.04 -6.48
CA ILE A 283 -7.36 3.21 -7.29
C ILE A 283 -6.26 2.31 -6.73
N VAL A 284 -5.66 1.52 -7.63
CA VAL A 284 -4.66 0.50 -7.28
C VAL A 284 -3.36 0.80 -8.00
N ALA A 285 -2.29 0.88 -7.22
CA ALA A 285 -0.92 0.94 -7.70
C ALA A 285 -0.32 -0.48 -7.77
N GLU A 286 0.43 -0.78 -8.83
CA GLU A 286 0.98 -2.10 -9.07
C GLU A 286 2.50 -2.07 -9.29
N VAL A 287 3.24 -2.97 -8.64
CA VAL A 287 4.66 -3.23 -8.93
C VAL A 287 4.80 -4.11 -10.17
N SER A 288 4.24 -3.63 -11.26
CA SER A 288 4.03 -4.40 -12.49
C SER A 288 5.33 -4.65 -13.27
N TYR A 289 6.28 -3.70 -13.28
CA TYR A 289 7.56 -3.90 -13.94
C TYR A 289 8.38 -4.99 -13.24
N THR A 290 8.56 -4.87 -11.92
CA THR A 290 9.31 -5.86 -11.12
C THR A 290 8.67 -7.25 -11.19
N ALA A 291 7.34 -7.34 -11.13
CA ALA A 291 6.64 -8.62 -11.10
C ALA A 291 6.49 -9.29 -12.49
N TYR A 292 6.46 -8.49 -13.55
CA TYR A 292 6.11 -8.99 -14.89
C TYR A 292 6.96 -8.38 -16.01
N GLY A 293 6.98 -7.04 -16.14
CA GLY A 293 7.60 -6.36 -17.29
C GLY A 293 9.10 -6.62 -17.45
N SER A 294 9.82 -6.79 -16.33
CA SER A 294 11.25 -7.13 -16.34
C SER A 294 11.56 -8.54 -16.86
N ASN A 295 10.57 -9.44 -16.86
CA ASN A 295 10.70 -10.81 -17.34
C ASN A 295 10.30 -10.97 -18.82
N LEU A 296 9.82 -9.92 -19.46
CA LEU A 296 9.50 -9.92 -20.89
C LEU A 296 10.78 -9.81 -21.74
N ASN A 297 10.70 -10.27 -22.99
CA ASN A 297 11.80 -10.14 -23.95
C ASN A 297 11.29 -9.49 -25.26
N PRO A 298 11.64 -8.23 -25.57
CA PRO A 298 12.39 -7.32 -24.71
C PRO A 298 11.63 -6.91 -23.44
N THR A 299 12.34 -6.45 -22.41
CA THR A 299 11.71 -5.87 -21.22
C THR A 299 10.87 -4.64 -21.60
N LYS A 300 9.74 -4.43 -20.98
CA LYS A 300 8.91 -3.23 -21.19
C LYS A 300 8.25 -2.75 -19.91
N GLU A 301 7.99 -1.46 -19.86
CA GLU A 301 7.05 -0.91 -18.87
C GLU A 301 5.64 -1.40 -19.19
N VAL A 302 4.92 -1.78 -18.16
CA VAL A 302 3.56 -2.30 -18.25
C VAL A 302 2.63 -1.47 -17.38
N VAL A 303 1.33 -1.58 -17.59
CA VAL A 303 0.33 -0.82 -16.82
C VAL A 303 0.57 -1.05 -15.33
N SER A 304 0.70 0.06 -14.57
CA SER A 304 0.97 0.03 -13.13
C SER A 304 -0.06 0.77 -12.29
N ILE A 305 -1.15 1.25 -12.89
CA ILE A 305 -2.25 1.89 -12.19
C ILE A 305 -3.57 1.37 -12.73
N ARG A 306 -4.49 1.07 -11.83
CA ARG A 306 -5.86 0.66 -12.16
C ARG A 306 -6.85 1.53 -11.42
N ARG A 307 -7.97 1.88 -12.07
CA ARG A 307 -9.09 2.56 -11.44
C ARG A 307 -10.37 1.78 -11.63
N TRP A 308 -11.12 1.64 -10.55
CA TRP A 308 -12.45 1.02 -10.55
C TRP A 308 -13.44 2.04 -10.05
N LYS A 309 -14.50 2.25 -10.82
CA LYS A 309 -15.58 3.19 -10.49
C LYS A 309 -16.81 2.43 -10.01
N ILE A 310 -17.54 3.07 -9.10
CA ILE A 310 -18.85 2.56 -8.68
C ILE A 310 -19.89 3.01 -9.69
N ASN A 311 -20.72 2.07 -10.17
CA ASN A 311 -21.92 2.38 -10.94
C ASN A 311 -23.00 2.95 -10.02
N ASN A 312 -23.59 4.09 -10.41
CA ASN A 312 -24.80 4.66 -9.80
C ASN A 312 -24.69 5.03 -8.31
N TYR A 313 -23.69 5.81 -7.93
CA TYR A 313 -23.83 6.66 -6.76
C TYR A 313 -24.51 7.98 -7.23
N VAL A 314 -25.85 8.05 -7.04
CA VAL A 314 -26.65 9.26 -7.20
C VAL A 314 -26.71 9.98 -5.87
#